data_936479222720831091105bd0fd4abfa6
#
_entry.id   936479222720831091105bd0fd4abfa6
#
_cell.length_a   1.000
_cell.length_b   1.000
_cell.length_c   1.000
_cell.angle_alpha   90.00
_cell.angle_beta   90.00
_cell.angle_gamma   90.00
#
_symmetry.space_group_name_H-M   'P 1'
#
loop_
_entity.id
_entity.type
_entity.pdbx_description
1 polymer ?
#
loop_
_entity_poly.entity_id
_entity_poly.type
_entity_poly.pdbx_seq_one_letter_code
_entity_poly.pdbx_strand_id
1 'polypeptide(L)'
;GINKICYSPAGKLFSIAFQALPADSNIILMDKYEMRQYTSSRQVALREEQKQITKPSGIALFGNASFTMDSLQLVKQKDLSKANTSTSIYTPNIRGENNYSWSQLPGTAEEVKKIKGLFDQKKITAKVFTQSVATEENLKALDGNSPQVLHIATHGFFLPQANKKRQENNLSNENTYTLAEDPLMRSGLILAGGNYAWSGKAPIAGVEDGVVTAYEISQLNLSNTELVVLSACETALGDVKGSEG
;
A
#
# COMPACT_ATOMS: atom_id res chain seq x y z
N GLY A 1 23.02 -13.84 -27.97
CA GLY A 1 23.04 -12.48 -27.40
C GLY A 1 22.40 -12.49 -26.02
N ILE A 2 22.56 -11.41 -25.27
CA ILE A 2 21.89 -11.21 -23.97
C ILE A 2 20.46 -10.79 -24.23
N ASN A 3 19.48 -11.54 -23.67
CA ASN A 3 18.06 -11.23 -23.81
C ASN A 3 17.44 -10.78 -22.49
N LYS A 4 18.15 -10.99 -21.35
CA LYS A 4 17.64 -10.76 -20.01
C LYS A 4 18.66 -10.06 -19.15
N ILE A 5 18.22 -9.02 -18.44
CA ILE A 5 19.03 -8.24 -17.50
C ILE A 5 18.38 -8.35 -16.13
N CYS A 6 19.11 -8.92 -15.16
CA CYS A 6 18.73 -8.92 -13.74
C CYS A 6 19.61 -7.88 -13.03
N TYR A 7 18.99 -6.97 -12.27
CA TYR A 7 19.74 -5.91 -11.58
C TYR A 7 19.16 -5.64 -10.19
N SER A 8 20.04 -5.18 -9.30
CA SER A 8 19.67 -4.81 -7.94
C SER A 8 20.32 -3.45 -7.66
N PRO A 9 19.58 -2.35 -7.79
CA PRO A 9 20.11 -1.01 -7.54
C PRO A 9 20.37 -0.83 -6.04
N ALA A 10 21.22 0.12 -5.69
CA ALA A 10 21.54 0.49 -4.32
C ALA A 10 21.52 2.03 -4.16
N GLY A 11 21.13 2.51 -3.00
CA GLY A 11 21.10 3.91 -2.67
C GLY A 11 20.26 4.71 -3.67
N LYS A 12 20.74 5.88 -4.10
CA LYS A 12 20.02 6.77 -5.02
C LYS A 12 19.68 6.14 -6.38
N LEU A 13 20.28 5.00 -6.74
CA LEU A 13 19.95 4.30 -7.98
C LEU A 13 18.53 3.71 -7.97
N PHE A 14 17.92 3.51 -6.80
CA PHE A 14 16.50 3.11 -6.70
C PHE A 14 15.53 4.13 -7.32
N SER A 15 15.92 5.41 -7.38
CA SER A 15 15.11 6.47 -7.99
C SER A 15 15.18 6.49 -9.53
N ILE A 16 15.96 5.60 -10.14
CA ILE A 16 16.14 5.54 -11.59
C ILE A 16 15.26 4.44 -12.17
N ALA A 17 14.37 4.81 -13.07
CA ALA A 17 13.58 3.85 -13.86
C ALA A 17 14.45 3.23 -14.96
N PHE A 18 15.31 2.26 -14.61
CA PHE A 18 16.25 1.62 -15.54
C PHE A 18 15.56 1.07 -16.79
N GLN A 19 14.35 0.53 -16.66
CA GLN A 19 13.58 -0.01 -17.77
C GLN A 19 13.26 1.06 -18.84
N ALA A 20 13.10 2.31 -18.43
CA ALA A 20 12.75 3.43 -19.30
C ALA A 20 13.97 4.15 -19.87
N LEU A 21 15.20 3.72 -19.58
CA LEU A 21 16.40 4.31 -20.16
C LEU A 21 16.47 4.04 -21.66
N PRO A 22 16.88 5.03 -22.48
CA PRO A 22 17.05 4.82 -23.91
C PRO A 22 18.06 3.73 -24.22
N ALA A 23 17.71 2.80 -25.07
CA ALA A 23 18.62 1.79 -25.64
C ALA A 23 19.09 2.19 -27.05
N ASP A 24 18.28 3.00 -27.75
CA ASP A 24 18.55 3.58 -29.06
C ASP A 24 17.58 4.77 -29.27
N SER A 25 17.63 5.42 -30.45
CA SER A 25 16.88 6.65 -30.74
C SER A 25 15.39 6.57 -30.45
N ASN A 26 14.75 5.39 -30.62
CA ASN A 26 13.29 5.21 -30.49
C ASN A 26 12.89 3.99 -29.64
N ILE A 27 13.83 3.35 -28.94
CA ILE A 27 13.57 2.18 -28.10
C ILE A 27 14.18 2.35 -26.73
N ILE A 28 13.51 1.84 -25.72
CA ILE A 28 14.00 1.82 -24.34
C ILE A 28 14.53 0.43 -23.98
N LEU A 29 15.21 0.32 -22.82
CA LEU A 29 15.82 -0.96 -22.41
C LEU A 29 14.82 -2.08 -22.30
N MET A 30 13.58 -1.81 -21.81
CA MET A 30 12.56 -2.85 -21.68
C MET A 30 11.98 -3.33 -23.01
N ASP A 31 12.13 -2.58 -24.09
CA ASP A 31 11.71 -3.02 -25.44
C ASP A 31 12.73 -4.02 -26.03
N LYS A 32 13.99 -3.93 -25.58
CA LYS A 32 15.10 -4.70 -26.11
C LYS A 32 15.45 -5.90 -25.24
N TYR A 33 15.24 -5.80 -23.92
CA TYR A 33 15.63 -6.80 -22.93
C TYR A 33 14.49 -7.13 -21.96
N GLU A 34 14.41 -8.39 -21.53
CA GLU A 34 13.61 -8.73 -20.35
C GLU A 34 14.32 -8.17 -19.10
N MET A 35 13.78 -7.08 -18.55
CA MET A 35 14.35 -6.39 -17.39
C MET A 35 13.75 -6.91 -16.09
N ARG A 36 14.58 -7.30 -15.13
CA ARG A 36 14.13 -7.76 -13.80
C ARG A 36 14.92 -7.06 -12.70
N GLN A 37 14.19 -6.29 -11.90
CA GLN A 37 14.73 -5.65 -10.72
C GLN A 37 14.53 -6.54 -9.49
N TYR A 38 15.54 -6.61 -8.64
CA TYR A 38 15.55 -7.33 -7.39
C TYR A 38 16.03 -6.41 -6.26
N THR A 39 15.53 -6.62 -5.05
CA THR A 39 16.02 -5.92 -3.86
C THR A 39 17.42 -6.44 -3.44
N SER A 40 17.75 -7.67 -3.79
CA SER A 40 19.06 -8.26 -3.54
C SER A 40 19.44 -9.25 -4.65
N SER A 41 20.71 -9.26 -5.04
CA SER A 41 21.26 -10.26 -5.99
C SER A 41 21.10 -11.70 -5.49
N ARG A 42 20.99 -11.93 -4.17
CA ARG A 42 20.70 -13.23 -3.57
C ARG A 42 19.38 -13.83 -4.10
N GLN A 43 18.37 -12.99 -4.37
CA GLN A 43 17.09 -13.45 -4.92
C GLN A 43 17.24 -14.09 -6.31
N VAL A 44 18.25 -13.70 -7.07
CA VAL A 44 18.55 -14.34 -8.37
C VAL A 44 19.02 -15.77 -8.18
N ALA A 45 19.84 -16.02 -7.15
CA ALA A 45 20.35 -17.35 -6.84
C ALA A 45 19.30 -18.29 -6.25
N LEU A 46 18.34 -17.74 -5.48
CA LEU A 46 17.27 -18.53 -4.84
C LEU A 46 16.05 -18.78 -5.75
N ARG A 47 16.08 -18.31 -6.99
CA ARG A 47 14.92 -18.25 -7.89
C ARG A 47 14.44 -19.60 -8.41
N GLU A 48 15.27 -20.65 -8.37
CA GLU A 48 14.90 -21.97 -8.89
C GLU A 48 13.73 -22.62 -8.14
N GLU A 49 13.37 -22.10 -6.96
CA GLU A 49 12.29 -22.63 -6.11
C GLU A 49 10.94 -21.92 -6.29
N GLN A 50 10.86 -20.83 -7.07
CA GLN A 50 9.60 -20.11 -7.24
C GLN A 50 8.65 -20.86 -8.15
N LYS A 51 7.59 -21.42 -7.57
CA LYS A 51 6.45 -21.97 -8.31
C LYS A 51 5.83 -20.88 -9.19
N GLN A 52 5.67 -21.15 -10.48
CA GLN A 52 4.88 -20.26 -11.34
C GLN A 52 3.40 -20.34 -10.93
N ILE A 53 2.77 -19.19 -10.70
CA ILE A 53 1.32 -19.11 -10.56
C ILE A 53 0.71 -19.45 -11.92
N THR A 54 0.19 -20.68 -12.06
CA THR A 54 -0.46 -21.09 -13.31
C THR A 54 -1.91 -20.61 -13.39
N LYS A 55 -2.62 -20.65 -12.27
CA LYS A 55 -4.00 -20.16 -12.15
C LYS A 55 -4.27 -19.79 -10.69
N PRO A 56 -4.52 -18.52 -10.36
CA PRO A 56 -4.85 -18.13 -9.00
C PRO A 56 -6.21 -18.71 -8.58
N SER A 57 -6.34 -19.10 -7.30
CA SER A 57 -7.58 -19.60 -6.73
C SER A 57 -8.56 -18.49 -6.34
N GLY A 58 -8.05 -17.27 -6.12
CA GLY A 58 -8.86 -16.12 -5.75
C GLY A 58 -8.11 -14.81 -5.73
N ILE A 59 -8.87 -13.72 -5.76
CA ILE A 59 -8.37 -12.35 -5.65
C ILE A 59 -9.19 -11.55 -4.66
N ALA A 60 -8.54 -10.66 -3.91
CA ALA A 60 -9.19 -9.55 -3.20
C ALA A 60 -8.89 -8.23 -3.92
N LEU A 61 -9.92 -7.44 -4.15
CA LEU A 61 -9.88 -6.16 -4.84
C LEU A 61 -10.34 -5.05 -3.90
N PHE A 62 -9.47 -4.10 -3.61
CA PHE A 62 -9.80 -2.86 -2.90
C PHE A 62 -9.73 -1.69 -3.87
N GLY A 63 -10.74 -0.81 -3.84
CA GLY A 63 -10.73 0.41 -4.64
C GLY A 63 -12.00 1.22 -4.46
N ASN A 64 -12.04 2.42 -5.04
CA ASN A 64 -13.16 3.34 -4.89
C ASN A 64 -13.55 3.56 -3.41
N ALA A 65 -12.56 3.65 -2.52
CA ALA A 65 -12.79 3.82 -1.09
C ALA A 65 -13.46 5.17 -0.79
N SER A 66 -14.43 5.18 0.12
CA SER A 66 -15.03 6.42 0.65
C SER A 66 -14.12 6.99 1.73
N PHE A 67 -13.16 7.82 1.36
CA PHE A 67 -12.16 8.35 2.31
C PHE A 67 -12.77 9.22 3.40
N THR A 68 -13.88 9.91 3.12
CA THR A 68 -14.62 10.73 4.09
C THR A 68 -15.81 9.96 4.62
N MET A 69 -15.78 9.65 5.91
CA MET A 69 -16.87 9.01 6.65
C MET A 69 -17.02 9.71 8.01
N ASP A 70 -18.24 9.74 8.53
CA ASP A 70 -18.49 10.21 9.89
C ASP A 70 -18.32 9.07 10.92
N SER A 71 -18.37 9.42 12.21
CA SER A 71 -18.17 8.45 13.30
C SER A 71 -19.20 7.32 13.31
N LEU A 72 -20.44 7.61 12.95
CA LEU A 72 -21.51 6.61 12.92
C LEU A 72 -21.31 5.62 11.77
N GLN A 73 -20.88 6.10 10.62
CA GLN A 73 -20.54 5.27 9.47
C GLN A 73 -19.35 4.35 9.77
N LEU A 74 -18.32 4.86 10.44
CA LEU A 74 -17.14 4.08 10.85
C LEU A 74 -17.53 2.95 11.82
N VAL A 75 -18.26 3.25 12.88
CA VAL A 75 -18.76 2.25 13.83
C VAL A 75 -19.59 1.18 13.14
N LYS A 76 -20.53 1.58 12.27
CA LYS A 76 -21.36 0.65 11.50
C LYS A 76 -20.52 -0.29 10.62
N GLN A 77 -19.47 0.20 9.96
CA GLN A 77 -18.62 -0.65 9.12
C GLN A 77 -17.80 -1.64 9.95
N LYS A 78 -17.26 -1.22 11.10
CA LYS A 78 -16.61 -2.13 12.05
C LYS A 78 -17.52 -3.28 12.45
N ASP A 79 -18.78 -2.99 12.82
CA ASP A 79 -19.74 -4.02 13.27
C ASP A 79 -20.10 -5.02 12.14
N LEU A 80 -19.97 -4.60 10.88
CA LEU A 80 -20.17 -5.45 9.71
C LEU A 80 -18.91 -6.24 9.32
N SER A 81 -17.73 -5.79 9.73
CA SER A 81 -16.47 -6.50 9.48
C SER A 81 -16.37 -7.72 10.39
N LYS A 82 -15.86 -8.83 9.86
CA LYS A 82 -15.56 -10.05 10.64
C LYS A 82 -14.15 -10.03 11.24
N ALA A 83 -13.49 -8.90 11.22
CA ALA A 83 -12.14 -8.76 11.74
C ALA A 83 -12.15 -8.84 13.27
N ASN A 84 -11.30 -9.69 13.82
CA ASN A 84 -10.88 -9.54 15.21
C ASN A 84 -9.99 -8.29 15.25
N THR A 85 -10.53 -7.16 15.64
CA THR A 85 -9.78 -5.91 15.77
C THR A 85 -8.66 -6.12 16.77
N SER A 86 -7.44 -6.29 16.30
CA SER A 86 -6.28 -5.97 17.09
C SER A 86 -6.32 -4.47 17.31
N THR A 87 -6.33 -4.03 18.55
CA THR A 87 -6.25 -2.61 18.89
C THR A 87 -5.17 -1.95 18.06
N SER A 88 -5.56 -0.92 17.31
CA SER A 88 -4.61 -0.04 16.61
C SER A 88 -3.49 0.32 17.59
N ILE A 89 -2.26 -0.10 17.28
CA ILE A 89 -1.10 0.08 18.17
C ILE A 89 -0.72 1.57 18.22
N TYR A 90 -1.32 2.35 17.36
CA TYR A 90 -0.97 3.74 17.18
C TYR A 90 -2.20 4.65 17.24
N THR A 91 -2.27 5.47 18.27
CA THR A 91 -3.21 6.60 18.35
C THR A 91 -2.49 7.85 17.85
N PRO A 92 -2.74 8.29 16.61
CA PRO A 92 -2.12 9.52 16.13
C PRO A 92 -2.70 10.71 16.86
N ASN A 93 -1.87 11.44 17.59
CA ASN A 93 -2.15 12.82 17.93
C ASN A 93 -1.87 13.68 16.68
N ILE A 94 -2.70 13.53 15.65
CA ILE A 94 -2.63 14.38 14.46
C ILE A 94 -3.29 15.71 14.82
N ARG A 95 -2.54 16.63 15.40
CA ARG A 95 -2.89 18.04 15.43
C ARG A 95 -1.99 18.77 14.44
N GLY A 96 -2.27 18.62 13.17
CA GLY A 96 -1.70 19.45 12.12
C GLY A 96 -2.84 20.25 11.49
N GLU A 97 -2.70 21.57 11.40
CA GLU A 97 -3.59 22.48 10.69
C GLU A 97 -3.61 22.26 9.16
N ASN A 98 -3.23 21.09 8.70
CA ASN A 98 -3.32 20.75 7.29
C ASN A 98 -4.77 20.37 6.99
N ASN A 99 -5.55 21.34 6.50
CA ASN A 99 -6.86 21.15 5.85
C ASN A 99 -6.80 20.25 4.60
N TYR A 100 -5.79 19.38 4.49
CA TYR A 100 -5.63 18.46 3.39
C TYR A 100 -6.44 17.21 3.67
N SER A 101 -7.40 16.94 2.79
CA SER A 101 -8.19 15.70 2.79
C SER A 101 -7.92 14.92 1.51
N TRP A 102 -7.90 13.62 1.62
CA TRP A 102 -7.77 12.71 0.47
C TRP A 102 -9.03 12.76 -0.37
N SER A 103 -8.88 13.13 -1.64
CA SER A 103 -9.98 13.22 -2.60
C SER A 103 -10.38 11.84 -3.12
N GLN A 104 -11.62 11.72 -3.61
CA GLN A 104 -12.08 10.50 -4.26
C GLN A 104 -11.25 10.16 -5.50
N LEU A 105 -11.05 8.87 -5.75
CA LEU A 105 -10.33 8.32 -6.90
C LEU A 105 -11.29 7.55 -7.82
N PRO A 106 -12.10 8.23 -8.65
CA PRO A 106 -13.15 7.56 -9.45
C PRO A 106 -12.58 6.54 -10.45
N GLY A 107 -11.35 6.73 -10.92
CA GLY A 107 -10.67 5.77 -11.82
C GLY A 107 -10.50 4.39 -11.20
N THR A 108 -10.35 4.30 -9.88
CA THR A 108 -10.17 3.02 -9.19
C THR A 108 -11.45 2.17 -9.17
N ALA A 109 -12.64 2.78 -9.31
CA ALA A 109 -13.90 2.06 -9.47
C ALA A 109 -13.92 1.26 -10.79
N GLU A 110 -13.54 1.91 -11.89
CA GLU A 110 -13.44 1.27 -13.21
C GLU A 110 -12.34 0.21 -13.25
N GLU A 111 -11.21 0.47 -12.59
CA GLU A 111 -10.10 -0.47 -12.47
C GLU A 111 -10.56 -1.76 -11.79
N VAL A 112 -11.14 -1.68 -10.60
CA VAL A 112 -11.67 -2.83 -9.84
C VAL A 112 -12.73 -3.58 -10.65
N LYS A 113 -13.65 -2.86 -11.31
CA LYS A 113 -14.69 -3.47 -12.14
C LYS A 113 -14.12 -4.26 -13.31
N LYS A 114 -13.12 -3.70 -14.02
CA LYS A 114 -12.45 -4.37 -15.14
C LYS A 114 -11.71 -5.62 -14.69
N ILE A 115 -10.92 -5.53 -13.60
CA ILE A 115 -10.18 -6.66 -13.05
C ILE A 115 -11.15 -7.75 -12.61
N LYS A 116 -12.20 -7.39 -11.85
CA LYS A 116 -13.25 -8.35 -11.47
C LYS A 116 -13.80 -9.10 -12.67
N GLY A 117 -14.15 -8.37 -13.76
CA GLY A 117 -14.66 -8.97 -14.99
C GLY A 117 -13.71 -10.00 -15.62
N LEU A 118 -12.41 -9.75 -15.59
CA LEU A 118 -11.41 -10.70 -16.07
C LEU A 118 -11.36 -11.98 -15.24
N PHE A 119 -11.46 -11.85 -13.91
CA PHE A 119 -11.47 -13.02 -13.01
C PHE A 119 -12.78 -13.80 -13.11
N ASP A 120 -13.93 -13.12 -13.23
CA ASP A 120 -15.23 -13.76 -13.44
C ASP A 120 -15.26 -14.59 -14.74
N GLN A 121 -14.71 -14.08 -15.85
CA GLN A 121 -14.58 -14.83 -17.11
C GLN A 121 -13.76 -16.10 -16.95
N LYS A 122 -12.78 -16.11 -16.05
CA LYS A 122 -11.95 -17.28 -15.74
C LYS A 122 -12.55 -18.17 -14.65
N LYS A 123 -13.74 -17.83 -14.14
CA LYS A 123 -14.42 -18.53 -13.02
C LYS A 123 -13.53 -18.58 -11.77
N ILE A 124 -12.83 -17.49 -11.46
CA ILE A 124 -11.99 -17.34 -10.28
C ILE A 124 -12.71 -16.42 -9.29
N THR A 125 -12.76 -16.83 -8.02
CA THR A 125 -13.44 -16.06 -6.97
C THR A 125 -12.78 -14.69 -6.76
N ALA A 126 -13.57 -13.62 -6.86
CA ALA A 126 -13.12 -12.26 -6.56
C ALA A 126 -13.91 -11.69 -5.38
N LYS A 127 -13.22 -11.38 -4.27
CA LYS A 127 -13.78 -10.60 -3.16
C LYS A 127 -13.54 -9.12 -3.47
N VAL A 128 -14.58 -8.29 -3.43
CA VAL A 128 -14.51 -6.87 -3.78
C VAL A 128 -14.88 -6.02 -2.58
N PHE A 129 -14.00 -5.07 -2.26
CA PHE A 129 -14.16 -4.10 -1.18
C PHE A 129 -14.11 -2.70 -1.81
N THR A 130 -15.27 -2.03 -1.82
CA THR A 130 -15.41 -0.70 -2.44
C THR A 130 -16.21 0.23 -1.54
N GLN A 131 -16.10 1.53 -1.79
CA GLN A 131 -16.80 2.56 -1.02
C GLN A 131 -16.53 2.43 0.49
N SER A 132 -17.57 2.43 1.31
CA SER A 132 -17.47 2.31 2.76
C SER A 132 -17.01 0.95 3.26
N VAL A 133 -16.95 -0.07 2.37
CA VAL A 133 -16.51 -1.44 2.71
C VAL A 133 -15.01 -1.62 2.47
N ALA A 134 -14.35 -0.71 1.74
CA ALA A 134 -12.91 -0.75 1.52
C ALA A 134 -12.14 -0.27 2.78
N THR A 135 -12.40 -0.89 3.93
CA THR A 135 -11.91 -0.48 5.23
C THR A 135 -10.62 -1.20 5.61
N GLU A 136 -9.94 -0.65 6.59
CA GLU A 136 -8.75 -1.24 7.20
C GLU A 136 -9.06 -2.57 7.89
N GLU A 137 -10.21 -2.67 8.57
CA GLU A 137 -10.65 -3.92 9.20
C GLU A 137 -10.78 -5.04 8.17
N ASN A 138 -11.33 -4.75 6.99
CA ASN A 138 -11.46 -5.75 5.94
C ASN A 138 -10.11 -6.14 5.32
N LEU A 139 -9.12 -5.24 5.30
CA LEU A 139 -7.76 -5.57 4.91
C LEU A 139 -7.09 -6.44 5.98
N LYS A 140 -7.16 -6.05 7.24
CA LYS A 140 -6.62 -6.82 8.38
C LYS A 140 -7.30 -8.18 8.54
N ALA A 141 -8.57 -8.34 8.13
CA ALA A 141 -9.27 -9.63 8.11
C ALA A 141 -8.71 -10.65 7.11
N LEU A 142 -7.76 -10.26 6.27
CA LEU A 142 -7.00 -11.17 5.40
C LEU A 142 -5.86 -11.88 6.15
N ASP A 143 -5.56 -11.48 7.38
CA ASP A 143 -4.55 -12.11 8.22
C ASP A 143 -4.79 -13.63 8.36
N GLY A 144 -3.79 -14.44 7.99
CA GLY A 144 -3.88 -15.90 8.02
C GLY A 144 -4.82 -16.54 6.98
N ASN A 145 -5.59 -15.73 6.23
CA ASN A 145 -6.54 -16.23 5.20
C ASN A 145 -6.53 -15.32 3.94
N SER A 146 -5.36 -14.96 3.49
CA SER A 146 -5.18 -14.08 2.35
C SER A 146 -5.43 -14.80 1.02
N PRO A 147 -5.95 -14.10 -0.03
CA PRO A 147 -6.06 -14.65 -1.37
C PRO A 147 -4.68 -14.74 -2.04
N GLN A 148 -4.57 -15.52 -3.12
CA GLN A 148 -3.32 -15.57 -3.90
C GLN A 148 -2.98 -14.25 -4.59
N VAL A 149 -3.99 -13.46 -4.96
CA VAL A 149 -3.80 -12.13 -5.56
C VAL A 149 -4.48 -11.08 -4.69
N LEU A 150 -3.75 -10.04 -4.34
CA LEU A 150 -4.26 -8.87 -3.62
C LEU A 150 -4.01 -7.64 -4.49
N HIS A 151 -5.08 -6.95 -4.86
CA HIS A 151 -5.02 -5.70 -5.62
C HIS A 151 -5.65 -4.57 -4.81
N ILE A 152 -4.87 -3.51 -4.58
CA ILE A 152 -5.31 -2.35 -3.80
C ILE A 152 -5.10 -1.09 -4.62
N ALA A 153 -6.22 -0.46 -5.03
CA ALA A 153 -6.24 0.78 -5.79
C ALA A 153 -6.74 1.93 -4.89
N THR A 154 -5.82 2.73 -4.36
CA THR A 154 -6.12 3.77 -3.37
C THR A 154 -5.05 4.86 -3.34
N HIS A 155 -5.12 5.80 -2.39
CA HIS A 155 -4.01 6.70 -2.10
C HIS A 155 -2.92 5.99 -1.30
N GLY A 156 -1.67 6.23 -1.67
CA GLY A 156 -0.50 5.93 -0.85
C GLY A 156 0.09 7.22 -0.29
N PHE A 157 0.82 7.11 0.80
CA PHE A 157 1.59 8.21 1.37
C PHE A 157 2.98 7.77 1.79
N PHE A 158 3.93 8.69 1.66
CA PHE A 158 5.24 8.60 2.26
C PHE A 158 5.60 9.96 2.85
N LEU A 159 5.82 10.00 4.16
CA LEU A 159 6.18 11.22 4.88
C LEU A 159 7.68 11.21 5.18
N PRO A 160 8.43 12.23 4.71
CA PRO A 160 9.84 12.33 5.04
C PRO A 160 10.04 12.54 6.54
N GLN A 161 11.16 12.07 7.06
CA GLN A 161 11.49 12.25 8.48
C GLN A 161 11.60 13.75 8.82
N ALA A 162 10.90 14.18 9.86
CA ALA A 162 11.01 15.55 10.36
C ALA A 162 12.43 15.84 10.83
N ASN A 163 12.98 17.00 10.49
CA ASN A 163 14.31 17.42 10.94
C ASN A 163 14.32 17.60 12.46
N LYS A 164 15.29 16.97 13.15
CA LYS A 164 15.43 17.06 14.63
C LYS A 164 15.40 18.48 15.19
N LYS A 165 15.92 19.47 14.44
CA LYS A 165 15.87 20.90 14.82
C LYS A 165 14.47 21.52 14.82
N ARG A 166 13.50 20.95 14.06
CA ARG A 166 12.09 21.38 14.09
C ARG A 166 11.32 20.77 15.26
N GLN A 167 11.73 19.61 15.72
CA GLN A 167 11.07 18.90 16.85
C GLN A 167 11.14 19.69 18.15
N GLU A 168 12.23 20.44 18.40
CA GLU A 168 12.39 21.20 19.65
C GLU A 168 11.50 22.45 19.73
N ASN A 169 11.10 23.02 18.58
CA ASN A 169 10.40 24.30 18.52
C ASN A 169 8.90 24.22 18.20
N ASN A 170 8.37 23.08 17.69
CA ASN A 170 7.00 22.99 17.18
C ASN A 170 6.31 21.64 17.46
N LEU A 171 6.46 21.09 18.68
CA LEU A 171 5.86 19.81 19.08
C LEU A 171 4.33 19.75 19.00
N SER A 172 3.64 20.89 18.81
CA SER A 172 2.18 20.96 18.84
C SER A 172 1.49 20.81 17.47
N ASN A 173 2.22 20.90 16.34
CA ASN A 173 1.60 21.02 15.01
C ASN A 173 2.09 20.01 13.97
N GLU A 174 2.98 19.07 14.32
CA GLU A 174 3.46 18.09 13.34
C GLU A 174 2.63 16.79 13.38
N ASN A 175 2.41 16.24 12.20
CA ASN A 175 1.76 14.93 12.04
C ASN A 175 2.60 13.85 12.75
N THR A 176 1.98 13.06 13.62
CA THR A 176 2.67 12.05 14.43
C THR A 176 3.42 11.04 13.58
N TYR A 177 2.93 10.73 12.38
CA TYR A 177 3.62 9.84 11.44
C TYR A 177 4.97 10.44 10.96
N THR A 178 5.09 11.77 10.81
CA THR A 178 6.36 12.42 10.45
C THR A 178 7.40 12.36 11.55
N LEU A 179 6.97 12.21 12.80
CA LEU A 179 7.84 12.13 13.98
C LEU A 179 8.38 10.70 14.19
N ALA A 180 7.79 9.70 13.56
CA ALA A 180 8.24 8.31 13.69
C ALA A 180 9.65 8.14 13.09
N GLU A 181 10.55 7.51 13.86
CA GLU A 181 11.90 7.19 13.36
C GLU A 181 11.85 6.07 12.31
N ASP A 182 10.93 5.10 12.48
CA ASP A 182 10.75 3.98 11.56
C ASP A 182 10.05 4.45 10.26
N PRO A 183 10.69 4.27 9.09
CA PRO A 183 10.07 4.58 7.79
C PRO A 183 8.76 3.84 7.54
N LEU A 184 8.60 2.62 8.08
CA LEU A 184 7.37 1.85 7.95
C LEU A 184 6.16 2.52 8.62
N MET A 185 6.40 3.35 9.64
CA MET A 185 5.35 4.15 10.28
C MET A 185 5.01 5.42 9.49
N ARG A 186 5.90 5.84 8.58
CA ARG A 186 5.75 7.06 7.78
C ARG A 186 5.28 6.81 6.35
N SER A 187 4.98 5.58 6.02
CA SER A 187 4.47 5.15 4.72
C SER A 187 3.25 4.26 4.89
N GLY A 188 2.36 4.27 3.92
CA GLY A 188 1.15 3.46 4.01
C GLY A 188 0.10 3.78 2.95
N LEU A 189 -1.09 3.29 3.21
CA LEU A 189 -2.25 3.40 2.33
C LEU A 189 -3.41 4.05 3.07
N ILE A 190 -4.24 4.79 2.33
CA ILE A 190 -5.47 5.39 2.87
C ILE A 190 -6.66 4.54 2.41
N LEU A 191 -7.44 4.06 3.37
CA LEU A 191 -8.64 3.28 3.14
C LEU A 191 -9.91 4.07 3.51
N ALA A 192 -11.06 3.42 3.46
CA ALA A 192 -12.34 4.07 3.77
C ALA A 192 -12.33 4.65 5.19
N GLY A 193 -12.77 5.91 5.31
CA GLY A 193 -12.77 6.64 6.58
C GLY A 193 -11.46 7.33 6.95
N GLY A 194 -10.36 7.11 6.22
CA GLY A 194 -9.02 7.62 6.57
C GLY A 194 -8.95 9.13 6.76
N ASN A 195 -9.82 9.92 6.12
CA ASN A 195 -9.89 11.35 6.34
C ASN A 195 -10.32 11.73 7.78
N TYR A 196 -10.99 10.83 8.48
CA TYR A 196 -11.40 11.09 9.86
C TYR A 196 -10.17 11.24 10.76
N ALA A 197 -9.28 10.26 10.76
CA ALA A 197 -8.03 10.31 11.52
C ALA A 197 -7.05 11.32 10.91
N TRP A 198 -6.94 11.37 9.59
CA TRP A 198 -6.03 12.29 8.91
C TRP A 198 -6.30 13.77 9.21
N SER A 199 -7.56 14.14 9.47
CA SER A 199 -7.95 15.48 9.91
C SER A 199 -7.74 15.73 11.40
N GLY A 200 -7.13 14.81 12.14
CA GLY A 200 -6.81 14.96 13.56
C GLY A 200 -7.98 14.76 14.51
N LYS A 201 -9.05 14.09 14.08
CA LYS A 201 -10.18 13.74 14.96
C LYS A 201 -9.76 12.65 15.94
N ALA A 202 -10.36 12.68 17.13
CA ALA A 202 -10.08 11.69 18.17
C ALA A 202 -10.40 10.26 17.71
N PRO A 203 -9.54 9.28 18.01
CA PRO A 203 -9.79 7.88 17.70
C PRO A 203 -11.11 7.38 18.31
N ILE A 204 -11.81 6.50 17.58
CA ILE A 204 -13.01 5.85 18.06
C ILE A 204 -12.62 4.49 18.61
N ALA A 205 -12.96 4.22 19.87
CA ALA A 205 -12.56 2.98 20.53
C ALA A 205 -12.98 1.73 19.77
N GLY A 206 -12.00 0.88 19.45
CA GLY A 206 -12.19 -0.38 18.74
C GLY A 206 -12.58 -0.23 17.25
N VAL A 207 -12.40 0.92 16.64
CA VAL A 207 -12.56 1.18 15.21
C VAL A 207 -11.19 1.50 14.65
N GLU A 208 -10.82 0.90 13.53
CA GLU A 208 -9.58 1.23 12.83
C GLU A 208 -9.71 2.62 12.17
N ASP A 209 -8.60 3.30 11.99
CA ASP A 209 -8.60 4.71 11.59
C ASP A 209 -8.58 4.94 10.06
N GLY A 210 -8.45 3.87 9.28
CA GLY A 210 -8.41 3.92 7.82
C GLY A 210 -7.09 4.42 7.23
N VAL A 211 -6.05 4.57 8.07
CA VAL A 211 -4.68 4.95 7.69
C VAL A 211 -3.74 3.78 7.95
N VAL A 212 -3.65 2.86 7.01
CA VAL A 212 -2.87 1.63 7.18
C VAL A 212 -1.40 1.89 6.92
N THR A 213 -0.57 1.83 7.94
CA THR A 213 0.87 1.98 7.81
C THR A 213 1.53 0.72 7.23
N ALA A 214 2.70 0.89 6.60
CA ALA A 214 3.49 -0.26 6.15
C ALA A 214 3.91 -1.15 7.34
N TYR A 215 4.09 -0.58 8.54
CA TYR A 215 4.34 -1.33 9.76
C TYR A 215 3.19 -2.28 10.07
N GLU A 216 1.93 -1.82 10.07
CA GLU A 216 0.75 -2.66 10.32
C GLU A 216 0.60 -3.76 9.27
N ILE A 217 0.82 -3.43 7.99
CA ILE A 217 0.80 -4.43 6.90
C ILE A 217 1.88 -5.49 7.13
N SER A 218 3.05 -5.11 7.62
CA SER A 218 4.15 -6.05 7.89
C SER A 218 3.85 -7.07 8.99
N GLN A 219 2.86 -6.80 9.85
CA GLN A 219 2.42 -7.72 10.90
C GLN A 219 1.40 -8.75 10.40
N LEU A 220 0.84 -8.58 9.20
CA LEU A 220 -0.16 -9.49 8.66
C LEU A 220 0.49 -10.76 8.09
N ASN A 221 -0.11 -11.91 8.39
CA ASN A 221 0.25 -13.17 7.76
C ASN A 221 -0.44 -13.27 6.37
N LEU A 222 0.25 -12.80 5.34
CA LEU A 222 -0.18 -12.88 3.95
C LEU A 222 0.54 -14.01 3.18
N SER A 223 0.95 -15.07 3.85
CA SER A 223 1.78 -16.16 3.28
C SER A 223 1.15 -16.88 2.09
N ASN A 224 -0.19 -16.81 1.91
CA ASN A 224 -0.88 -17.37 0.75
C ASN A 224 -0.91 -16.39 -0.44
N THR A 225 -0.52 -15.12 -0.25
CA THR A 225 -0.53 -14.12 -1.32
C THR A 225 0.77 -14.20 -2.11
N GLU A 226 0.66 -14.49 -3.40
CA GLU A 226 1.78 -14.63 -4.32
C GLU A 226 1.99 -13.38 -5.19
N LEU A 227 0.95 -12.55 -5.33
CA LEU A 227 1.00 -11.31 -6.09
C LEU A 227 0.24 -10.20 -5.35
N VAL A 228 0.95 -9.12 -5.05
CA VAL A 228 0.35 -7.86 -4.58
C VAL A 228 0.52 -6.80 -5.67
N VAL A 229 -0.57 -6.13 -6.02
CA VAL A 229 -0.59 -4.99 -6.93
C VAL A 229 -1.07 -3.76 -6.16
N LEU A 230 -0.21 -2.76 -6.05
CA LEU A 230 -0.54 -1.47 -5.47
C LEU A 230 -0.70 -0.44 -6.59
N SER A 231 -1.94 -0.07 -6.88
CA SER A 231 -2.29 1.02 -7.80
C SER A 231 -2.48 2.30 -6.99
N ALA A 232 -1.37 2.87 -6.53
CA ALA A 232 -1.35 4.03 -5.65
C ALA A 232 -0.10 4.87 -5.88
N CYS A 233 -0.20 6.20 -5.63
CA CYS A 233 0.96 7.09 -5.69
C CYS A 233 1.89 6.86 -4.49
N GLU A 234 3.19 7.13 -4.67
CA GLU A 234 4.20 7.13 -3.61
C GLU A 234 4.43 5.79 -2.88
N THR A 235 3.84 4.68 -3.37
CA THR A 235 3.99 3.36 -2.72
C THR A 235 5.38 2.75 -2.87
N ALA A 236 6.20 3.28 -3.77
CA ALA A 236 7.58 2.85 -3.99
C ALA A 236 8.62 3.85 -3.48
N LEU A 237 8.19 4.92 -2.80
CA LEU A 237 9.09 5.87 -2.16
C LEU A 237 9.53 5.33 -0.80
N GLY A 238 10.76 5.64 -0.43
CA GLY A 238 11.36 5.25 0.85
C GLY A 238 12.55 6.13 1.20
N ASP A 239 13.01 6.07 2.44
CA ASP A 239 14.26 6.69 2.84
C ASP A 239 15.42 5.92 2.20
N VAL A 240 16.20 6.60 1.38
CA VAL A 240 17.38 6.00 0.76
C VAL A 240 18.51 5.94 1.79
N LYS A 241 18.71 4.79 2.41
CA LYS A 241 19.81 4.54 3.37
C LYS A 241 20.61 3.32 2.91
N GLY A 242 21.86 3.52 2.56
CA GLY A 242 22.78 2.42 2.20
C GLY A 242 22.35 1.66 0.95
N SER A 243 22.03 0.38 1.07
CA SER A 243 21.73 -0.54 -0.04
C SER A 243 20.23 -0.70 -0.34
N GLU A 244 19.37 -0.16 0.50
CA GLU A 244 17.90 -0.31 0.36
C GLU A 244 17.21 1.04 0.54
N GLY A 245 16.15 1.28 -0.23
CA GLY A 245 15.30 2.46 -0.16
C GLY A 245 13.86 2.08 0.18
#